data_680713353ef82188f8769056126b31c7
#
_entry.id   680713353ef82188f8769056126b31c7
#
_cell.length_a   1.000
_cell.length_b   1.000
_cell.length_c   1.000
_cell.angle_alpha   90.00
_cell.angle_beta   90.00
_cell.angle_gamma   90.00
#
_symmetry.space_group_name_H-M   'P 1'
#
loop_
_entity.id
_entity.type
_entity.pdbx_description
1 polymer ?
#
loop_
_entity_poly.entity_id
_entity_poly.type
_entity_poly.pdbx_seq_one_letter_code
_entity_poly.pdbx_strand_id
1 'polypeptide(L)'
;MGKNIFMIFILKIKEKMILLIFEFFIFQMMKLRDWIKIDKLDLYYLSLNPNAIDLLRKNKKNIIWSALSRNPNAIDLLKENINNIKINWYYLSGNINAIELLRENPNKINWCELSRNRNAINLLKDNLDKIDWYLLLINLNAIEILKENLDKIDWYYLSKNTNAIELLKENPDKINWYYLSGNSNAIEILKENFDKINWDMLSTNINAIDILKQNPNKINWYYLSENTNAINLLKENLDKINWSQLSKNINAISILKDNIDKIDWDNLSKNINAIEILRENPEKINWVLLSSNPSIFTYDYNYMKNSNIDLKEEIIAKALHPKRIFRLIEEYGEEEIYDIYLDD
;
A
#
# COMPACT_ATOMS: atom_id res chain seq x y z
N MET A 1 40.36 3.23 -4.11
CA MET A 1 39.16 2.60 -3.50
C MET A 1 38.10 3.62 -3.01
N GLY A 2 38.45 4.78 -2.44
CA GLY A 2 37.48 5.78 -1.93
C GLY A 2 36.67 6.51 -3.00
N LYS A 3 37.21 6.77 -4.17
CA LYS A 3 36.53 7.53 -5.26
C LYS A 3 35.35 6.75 -5.88
N ASN A 4 35.50 5.42 -6.08
CA ASN A 4 34.43 4.57 -6.63
C ASN A 4 33.25 4.42 -5.66
N ILE A 5 33.49 4.36 -4.35
CA ILE A 5 32.42 4.27 -3.31
C ILE A 5 31.62 5.58 -3.27
N PHE A 6 32.28 6.72 -3.39
CA PHE A 6 31.63 8.03 -3.39
C PHE A 6 30.78 8.27 -4.65
N MET A 7 31.25 7.79 -5.82
CA MET A 7 30.50 7.88 -7.07
C MET A 7 29.26 6.97 -7.07
N ILE A 8 29.37 5.74 -6.57
CA ILE A 8 28.24 4.83 -6.36
C ILE A 8 27.21 5.43 -5.38
N PHE A 9 27.69 6.12 -4.34
CA PHE A 9 26.83 6.80 -3.38
C PHE A 9 26.07 7.99 -4.00
N ILE A 10 26.73 8.80 -4.84
CA ILE A 10 26.11 9.91 -5.58
C ILE A 10 25.13 9.40 -6.64
N LEU A 11 25.43 8.32 -7.34
CA LEU A 11 24.52 7.69 -8.30
C LEU A 11 23.26 7.14 -7.61
N LYS A 12 23.42 6.47 -6.47
CA LYS A 12 22.28 5.99 -5.67
C LYS A 12 21.43 7.12 -5.09
N ILE A 13 22.03 8.24 -4.69
CA ILE A 13 21.27 9.43 -4.24
C ILE A 13 20.54 10.07 -5.42
N LYS A 14 21.17 10.14 -6.60
CA LYS A 14 20.52 10.64 -7.83
C LYS A 14 19.38 9.74 -8.28
N GLU A 15 19.55 8.41 -8.29
CA GLU A 15 18.49 7.46 -8.59
C GLU A 15 17.33 7.61 -7.59
N LYS A 16 17.62 7.76 -6.31
CA LYS A 16 16.59 7.94 -5.28
C LYS A 16 15.88 9.30 -5.36
N MET A 17 16.61 10.37 -5.71
CA MET A 17 16.01 11.68 -5.98
C MET A 17 15.22 11.70 -7.29
N ILE A 18 15.70 11.05 -8.34
CA ILE A 18 14.99 10.89 -9.61
C ILE A 18 13.72 10.05 -9.39
N LEU A 19 13.79 8.96 -8.61
CA LEU A 19 12.61 8.17 -8.23
C LEU A 19 11.61 9.00 -7.42
N LEU A 20 12.04 9.77 -6.43
CA LEU A 20 11.18 10.66 -5.62
C LEU A 20 10.56 11.78 -6.47
N ILE A 21 11.32 12.38 -7.38
CA ILE A 21 10.83 13.37 -8.35
C ILE A 21 9.88 12.69 -9.34
N PHE A 22 10.20 11.47 -9.81
CA PHE A 22 9.35 10.68 -10.68
C PHE A 22 8.04 10.28 -9.98
N GLU A 23 8.08 9.83 -8.73
CA GLU A 23 6.89 9.52 -7.95
C GLU A 23 6.02 10.76 -7.72
N PHE A 24 6.60 11.91 -7.38
CA PHE A 24 5.88 13.16 -7.20
C PHE A 24 5.22 13.65 -8.51
N PHE A 25 5.92 13.57 -9.65
CA PHE A 25 5.36 13.91 -10.96
C PHE A 25 4.37 12.88 -11.49
N ILE A 26 4.55 11.58 -11.17
CA ILE A 26 3.64 10.50 -11.57
C ILE A 26 2.24 10.71 -10.97
N PHE A 27 2.14 11.10 -9.69
CA PHE A 27 0.85 11.36 -9.05
C PHE A 27 0.08 12.54 -9.68
N GLN A 28 0.77 13.54 -10.25
CA GLN A 28 0.14 14.67 -10.93
C GLN A 28 -0.30 14.37 -12.37
N MET A 29 0.01 13.17 -12.88
CA MET A 29 -0.22 12.82 -14.29
C MET A 29 -1.17 11.64 -14.49
N MET A 30 -2.02 11.37 -13.49
CA MET A 30 -3.04 10.33 -13.59
C MET A 30 -4.31 10.88 -14.24
N LYS A 31 -4.84 10.16 -15.21
CA LYS A 31 -6.15 10.43 -15.81
C LYS A 31 -7.10 9.25 -15.63
N LEU A 32 -8.38 9.55 -15.58
CA LEU A 32 -9.41 8.53 -15.61
C LEU A 32 -9.31 7.75 -16.95
N ARG A 33 -9.45 6.43 -16.91
CA ARG A 33 -9.47 5.63 -18.15
C ARG A 33 -10.62 6.05 -19.05
N ASP A 34 -10.40 6.10 -20.35
CA ASP A 34 -11.31 6.71 -21.34
C ASP A 34 -12.71 6.04 -21.39
N TRP A 35 -12.83 4.76 -21.01
CA TRP A 35 -14.09 4.03 -20.96
C TRP A 35 -14.91 4.27 -19.67
N ILE A 36 -14.33 4.92 -18.66
CA ILE A 36 -14.98 5.19 -17.37
C ILE A 36 -15.65 6.56 -17.41
N LYS A 37 -16.96 6.57 -17.18
CA LYS A 37 -17.75 7.80 -17.13
C LYS A 37 -17.81 8.35 -15.72
N ILE A 38 -17.42 9.61 -15.53
CA ILE A 38 -17.34 10.27 -14.23
C ILE A 38 -18.70 10.36 -13.52
N ASP A 39 -19.78 10.47 -14.27
CA ASP A 39 -21.17 10.55 -13.78
C ASP A 39 -21.68 9.25 -13.15
N LYS A 40 -21.00 8.12 -13.41
CA LYS A 40 -21.28 6.83 -12.78
C LYS A 40 -20.54 6.62 -11.45
N LEU A 41 -19.53 7.46 -11.14
CA LEU A 41 -18.70 7.29 -9.99
C LEU A 41 -19.34 7.87 -8.72
N ASP A 42 -19.23 7.13 -7.62
CA ASP A 42 -19.64 7.60 -6.30
C ASP A 42 -18.58 8.55 -5.71
N LEU A 43 -19.01 9.75 -5.29
CA LEU A 43 -18.10 10.81 -4.84
C LEU A 43 -17.42 10.50 -3.51
N TYR A 44 -18.07 9.74 -2.62
CA TYR A 44 -17.47 9.34 -1.34
C TYR A 44 -16.30 8.39 -1.58
N TYR A 45 -16.54 7.32 -2.35
CA TYR A 45 -15.51 6.34 -2.68
C TYR A 45 -14.42 6.92 -3.60
N LEU A 46 -14.77 7.86 -4.49
CA LEU A 46 -13.80 8.58 -5.31
C LEU A 46 -12.90 9.47 -4.44
N SER A 47 -13.43 10.10 -3.39
CA SER A 47 -12.62 10.89 -2.45
C SER A 47 -11.65 10.04 -1.62
N LEU A 48 -11.94 8.75 -1.41
CA LEU A 48 -11.03 7.77 -0.80
C LEU A 48 -9.94 7.27 -1.77
N ASN A 49 -10.17 7.39 -3.08
CA ASN A 49 -9.28 6.82 -4.10
C ASN A 49 -7.95 7.60 -4.17
N PRO A 50 -6.80 6.96 -3.91
CA PRO A 50 -5.51 7.65 -3.86
C PRO A 50 -5.09 8.28 -5.19
N ASN A 51 -5.60 7.76 -6.32
CA ASN A 51 -5.28 8.26 -7.67
C ASN A 51 -6.24 9.35 -8.16
N ALA A 52 -7.27 9.72 -7.36
CA ALA A 52 -8.28 10.70 -7.75
C ALA A 52 -7.92 12.17 -7.45
N ILE A 53 -6.76 12.45 -6.83
CA ILE A 53 -6.45 13.78 -6.27
C ILE A 53 -6.52 14.89 -7.31
N ASP A 54 -5.95 14.69 -8.50
CA ASP A 54 -5.97 15.71 -9.57
C ASP A 54 -7.37 15.93 -10.11
N LEU A 55 -8.15 14.87 -10.26
CA LEU A 55 -9.55 14.96 -10.66
C LEU A 55 -10.38 15.74 -9.64
N LEU A 56 -10.18 15.45 -8.35
CA LEU A 56 -10.85 16.14 -7.25
C LEU A 56 -10.40 17.60 -7.12
N ARG A 57 -9.11 17.89 -7.31
CA ARG A 57 -8.58 19.26 -7.29
C ARG A 57 -9.22 20.15 -8.35
N LYS A 58 -9.43 19.60 -9.56
CA LYS A 58 -10.14 20.29 -10.66
C LYS A 58 -11.63 20.45 -10.41
N ASN A 59 -12.22 19.59 -9.55
CA ASN A 59 -13.66 19.53 -9.29
C ASN A 59 -13.98 19.64 -7.79
N LYS A 60 -13.50 20.69 -7.13
CA LYS A 60 -13.61 20.87 -5.66
C LYS A 60 -15.02 20.73 -5.08
N LYS A 61 -16.06 21.00 -5.88
CA LYS A 61 -17.47 20.84 -5.48
C LYS A 61 -17.85 19.38 -5.18
N ASN A 62 -17.14 18.45 -5.77
CA ASN A 62 -17.40 17.01 -5.69
C ASN A 62 -16.63 16.33 -4.55
N ILE A 63 -15.83 17.07 -3.77
CA ILE A 63 -15.03 16.52 -2.70
C ILE A 63 -15.92 16.21 -1.48
N ILE A 64 -15.87 14.94 -1.05
CA ILE A 64 -16.37 14.54 0.27
C ILE A 64 -15.21 14.61 1.26
N TRP A 65 -15.08 15.74 1.96
CA TRP A 65 -13.93 16.08 2.81
C TRP A 65 -13.66 15.06 3.92
N SER A 66 -14.71 14.45 4.51
CA SER A 66 -14.54 13.41 5.51
C SER A 66 -13.89 12.14 4.94
N ALA A 67 -14.24 11.76 3.70
CA ALA A 67 -13.62 10.66 2.99
C ALA A 67 -12.19 11.04 2.56
N LEU A 68 -11.99 12.26 2.03
CA LEU A 68 -10.68 12.78 1.63
C LEU A 68 -9.68 12.78 2.79
N SER A 69 -10.14 13.03 4.03
CA SER A 69 -9.28 13.01 5.23
C SER A 69 -8.61 11.65 5.47
N ARG A 70 -9.18 10.54 4.97
CA ARG A 70 -8.58 9.19 5.00
C ARG A 70 -7.61 8.94 3.86
N ASN A 71 -7.68 9.72 2.78
CA ASN A 71 -6.88 9.48 1.58
C ASN A 71 -5.41 9.85 1.83
N PRO A 72 -4.46 8.92 1.77
CA PRO A 72 -3.05 9.19 2.09
C PRO A 72 -2.40 10.18 1.11
N ASN A 73 -2.89 10.28 -0.12
CA ASN A 73 -2.35 11.16 -1.15
C ASN A 73 -2.97 12.57 -1.13
N ALA A 74 -3.92 12.82 -0.23
CA ALA A 74 -4.65 14.09 -0.18
C ALA A 74 -4.02 15.18 0.68
N ILE A 75 -2.85 14.96 1.29
CA ILE A 75 -2.29 15.84 2.31
C ILE A 75 -2.13 17.28 1.82
N ASP A 76 -1.59 17.50 0.63
CA ASP A 76 -1.42 18.84 0.07
C ASP A 76 -2.77 19.54 -0.16
N LEU A 77 -3.75 18.79 -0.72
CA LEU A 77 -5.09 19.31 -0.94
C LEU A 77 -5.80 19.64 0.39
N LEU A 78 -5.56 18.87 1.45
CA LEU A 78 -6.07 19.12 2.80
C LEU A 78 -5.37 20.35 3.42
N LYS A 79 -4.05 20.50 3.28
CA LYS A 79 -3.29 21.68 3.74
C LYS A 79 -3.77 22.96 3.08
N GLU A 80 -3.98 22.95 1.77
CA GLU A 80 -4.53 24.10 1.02
C GLU A 80 -5.92 24.53 1.52
N ASN A 81 -6.63 23.64 2.21
CA ASN A 81 -8.00 23.86 2.68
C ASN A 81 -8.15 23.61 4.19
N ILE A 82 -7.09 23.86 4.97
CA ILE A 82 -7.01 23.52 6.40
C ILE A 82 -8.13 24.13 7.25
N ASN A 83 -8.60 25.32 6.86
CA ASN A 83 -9.69 26.02 7.51
C ASN A 83 -11.08 25.53 7.11
N ASN A 84 -11.18 24.49 6.26
CA ASN A 84 -12.45 23.92 5.88
C ASN A 84 -13.03 23.12 7.05
N ILE A 85 -14.17 23.55 7.55
CA ILE A 85 -14.88 22.94 8.67
C ILE A 85 -15.25 21.46 8.43
N LYS A 86 -15.26 21.02 7.18
CA LYS A 86 -15.64 19.64 6.79
C LYS A 86 -14.49 18.64 6.86
N ILE A 87 -13.24 19.08 7.09
CA ILE A 87 -12.11 18.17 7.34
C ILE A 87 -12.39 17.35 8.59
N ASN A 88 -12.29 16.04 8.47
CA ASN A 88 -12.54 15.13 9.58
C ASN A 88 -11.21 14.75 10.26
N TRP A 89 -10.91 15.40 11.38
CA TRP A 89 -9.69 15.19 12.15
C TRP A 89 -9.58 13.80 12.79
N TYR A 90 -10.71 13.14 13.06
CA TYR A 90 -10.73 11.74 13.49
C TYR A 90 -10.07 10.86 12.42
N TYR A 91 -10.54 10.94 11.17
CA TYR A 91 -9.97 10.17 10.07
C TYR A 91 -8.56 10.64 9.69
N LEU A 92 -8.29 11.93 9.78
CA LEU A 92 -6.97 12.48 9.48
C LEU A 92 -5.90 11.98 10.46
N SER A 93 -6.25 11.77 11.74
CA SER A 93 -5.32 11.21 12.73
C SER A 93 -4.85 9.79 12.39
N GLY A 94 -5.70 8.99 11.74
CA GLY A 94 -5.34 7.66 11.22
C GLY A 94 -4.61 7.67 9.88
N ASN A 95 -4.52 8.82 9.20
CA ASN A 95 -3.88 8.94 7.89
C ASN A 95 -2.35 8.92 8.04
N ILE A 96 -1.69 7.92 7.43
CA ILE A 96 -0.25 7.67 7.60
C ILE A 96 0.64 8.84 7.15
N ASN A 97 0.18 9.69 6.22
CA ASN A 97 0.93 10.81 5.68
C ASN A 97 0.60 12.15 6.36
N ALA A 98 -0.32 12.16 7.36
CA ALA A 98 -0.78 13.39 8.00
C ALA A 98 0.07 13.85 9.21
N ILE A 99 1.15 13.17 9.57
CA ILE A 99 1.86 13.38 10.84
C ILE A 99 2.31 14.84 11.04
N GLU A 100 2.91 15.47 10.03
CA GLU A 100 3.33 16.88 10.14
C GLU A 100 2.13 17.82 10.31
N LEU A 101 1.04 17.57 9.57
CA LEU A 101 -0.18 18.34 9.70
C LEU A 101 -0.82 18.20 11.10
N LEU A 102 -0.72 17.02 11.71
CA LEU A 102 -1.19 16.76 13.08
C LEU A 102 -0.30 17.45 14.11
N ARG A 103 1.03 17.49 13.92
CA ARG A 103 1.96 18.23 14.78
C ARG A 103 1.67 19.72 14.81
N GLU A 104 1.33 20.30 13.66
CA GLU A 104 0.93 21.69 13.53
C GLU A 104 -0.43 21.98 14.20
N ASN A 105 -1.25 20.95 14.46
CA ASN A 105 -2.60 21.07 15.00
C ASN A 105 -2.86 20.10 16.18
N PRO A 106 -2.09 20.17 17.27
CA PRO A 106 -2.11 19.16 18.34
C PRO A 106 -3.47 19.02 19.05
N ASN A 107 -4.23 20.13 19.13
CA ASN A 107 -5.56 20.15 19.74
C ASN A 107 -6.65 19.45 18.90
N LYS A 108 -6.34 19.06 17.65
CA LYS A 108 -7.24 18.38 16.73
C LYS A 108 -6.98 16.88 16.65
N ILE A 109 -5.93 16.38 17.28
CA ILE A 109 -5.53 14.98 17.23
C ILE A 109 -6.58 14.10 17.91
N ASN A 110 -7.06 13.09 17.19
CA ASN A 110 -7.74 11.95 17.80
C ASN A 110 -6.71 10.87 18.14
N TRP A 111 -6.46 10.68 19.42
CA TRP A 111 -5.40 9.79 19.91
C TRP A 111 -5.71 8.31 19.68
N CYS A 112 -6.99 7.90 19.66
CA CYS A 112 -7.38 6.53 19.32
C CYS A 112 -6.94 6.18 17.90
N GLU A 113 -7.30 7.02 16.91
CA GLU A 113 -6.90 6.81 15.51
C GLU A 113 -5.38 6.97 15.31
N LEU A 114 -4.75 7.90 16.06
CA LEU A 114 -3.31 8.08 16.01
C LEU A 114 -2.55 6.85 16.53
N SER A 115 -3.06 6.16 17.56
CA SER A 115 -2.41 4.98 18.15
C SER A 115 -2.21 3.85 17.13
N ARG A 116 -3.12 3.67 16.18
CA ARG A 116 -2.96 2.69 15.09
C ARG A 116 -2.15 3.20 13.90
N ASN A 117 -1.79 4.49 13.86
CA ASN A 117 -1.05 5.08 12.76
C ASN A 117 0.43 4.71 12.85
N ARG A 118 0.93 3.93 11.88
CA ARG A 118 2.31 3.40 11.88
C ARG A 118 3.39 4.48 11.85
N ASN A 119 3.10 5.65 11.30
CA ASN A 119 4.05 6.76 11.21
C ASN A 119 4.03 7.68 12.43
N ALA A 120 3.12 7.43 13.40
CA ALA A 120 2.94 8.28 14.57
C ALA A 120 3.84 7.93 15.77
N ILE A 121 4.75 6.96 15.67
CA ILE A 121 5.49 6.38 16.80
C ILE A 121 6.19 7.44 17.66
N ASN A 122 6.88 8.40 17.05
CA ASN A 122 7.56 9.46 17.81
C ASN A 122 6.55 10.34 18.57
N LEU A 123 5.42 10.67 17.94
CA LEU A 123 4.38 11.49 18.57
C LEU A 123 3.69 10.72 19.70
N LEU A 124 3.55 9.41 19.60
CA LEU A 124 2.99 8.54 20.64
C LEU A 124 3.96 8.37 21.80
N LYS A 125 5.28 8.21 21.56
CA LYS A 125 6.31 8.14 22.62
C LYS A 125 6.31 9.39 23.51
N ASP A 126 6.08 10.57 22.91
CA ASP A 126 6.03 11.84 23.63
C ASP A 126 4.71 12.05 24.40
N ASN A 127 3.70 11.16 24.24
CA ASN A 127 2.36 11.30 24.80
C ASN A 127 1.77 9.96 25.26
N LEU A 128 2.49 9.21 26.06
CA LEU A 128 2.09 7.87 26.51
C LEU A 128 0.76 7.84 27.26
N ASP A 129 0.43 8.93 27.94
CA ASP A 129 -0.82 9.12 28.69
C ASP A 129 -2.08 9.19 27.80
N LYS A 130 -1.88 9.43 26.50
CA LYS A 130 -2.98 9.59 25.52
C LYS A 130 -3.15 8.36 24.61
N ILE A 131 -2.27 7.35 24.73
CA ILE A 131 -2.30 6.17 23.88
C ILE A 131 -3.57 5.33 24.15
N ASP A 132 -4.24 4.98 23.06
CA ASP A 132 -5.17 3.86 23.06
C ASP A 132 -4.37 2.56 22.91
N TRP A 133 -4.12 1.87 24.02
CA TRP A 133 -3.28 0.66 24.06
C TRP A 133 -3.85 -0.47 23.22
N TYR A 134 -5.19 -0.60 23.13
CA TYR A 134 -5.85 -1.61 22.32
C TYR A 134 -5.56 -1.39 20.81
N LEU A 135 -5.70 -0.16 20.35
CA LEU A 135 -5.39 0.19 18.96
C LEU A 135 -3.89 0.20 18.66
N LEU A 136 -3.05 0.42 19.67
CA LEU A 136 -1.59 0.33 19.51
C LEU A 136 -1.12 -1.10 19.20
N LEU A 137 -1.81 -2.14 19.69
CA LEU A 137 -1.46 -3.54 19.43
C LEU A 137 -1.46 -3.91 17.95
N ILE A 138 -2.28 -3.26 17.14
CA ILE A 138 -2.34 -3.48 15.69
C ILE A 138 -1.35 -2.59 14.91
N ASN A 139 -0.68 -1.66 15.58
CA ASN A 139 0.35 -0.83 14.99
C ASN A 139 1.66 -1.61 14.87
N LEU A 140 2.05 -1.98 13.66
CA LEU A 140 3.24 -2.83 13.42
C LEU A 140 4.55 -2.16 13.86
N ASN A 141 4.61 -0.83 13.96
CA ASN A 141 5.81 -0.11 14.34
C ASN A 141 5.90 0.18 15.85
N ALA A 142 4.90 -0.24 16.64
CA ALA A 142 4.82 0.10 18.05
C ALA A 142 5.51 -0.89 19.00
N ILE A 143 6.23 -1.89 18.49
CA ILE A 143 6.78 -3.00 19.29
C ILE A 143 7.68 -2.50 20.44
N GLU A 144 8.50 -1.47 20.22
CA GLU A 144 9.36 -0.93 21.28
C GLU A 144 8.55 -0.26 22.41
N ILE A 145 7.46 0.47 22.07
CA ILE A 145 6.55 1.03 23.09
C ILE A 145 5.89 -0.11 23.89
N LEU A 146 5.50 -1.19 23.22
CA LEU A 146 4.85 -2.34 23.86
C LEU A 146 5.81 -3.12 24.77
N LYS A 147 7.08 -3.30 24.38
CA LYS A 147 8.10 -3.95 25.22
C LYS A 147 8.35 -3.19 26.52
N GLU A 148 8.31 -1.87 26.48
CA GLU A 148 8.50 -1.02 27.66
C GLU A 148 7.24 -0.96 28.55
N ASN A 149 6.08 -1.48 28.11
CA ASN A 149 4.79 -1.38 28.79
C ASN A 149 4.02 -2.70 28.74
N LEU A 150 4.66 -3.79 29.20
CA LEU A 150 4.08 -5.15 29.13
C LEU A 150 2.77 -5.32 29.89
N ASP A 151 2.52 -4.51 30.91
CA ASP A 151 1.29 -4.49 31.70
C ASP A 151 0.06 -3.96 30.92
N LYS A 152 0.29 -3.26 29.81
CA LYS A 152 -0.74 -2.72 28.91
C LYS A 152 -1.10 -3.66 27.76
N ILE A 153 -0.37 -4.79 27.60
CA ILE A 153 -0.55 -5.67 26.46
C ILE A 153 -1.74 -6.59 26.65
N ASP A 154 -2.68 -6.51 25.70
CA ASP A 154 -3.63 -7.60 25.46
C ASP A 154 -2.99 -8.61 24.48
N TRP A 155 -2.48 -9.70 25.04
CA TRP A 155 -1.75 -10.73 24.30
C TRP A 155 -2.59 -11.45 23.25
N TYR A 156 -3.94 -11.46 23.44
CA TYR A 156 -4.89 -12.01 22.49
C TYR A 156 -4.79 -11.29 21.14
N TYR A 157 -4.80 -9.96 21.16
CA TYR A 157 -4.68 -9.15 19.93
C TYR A 157 -3.25 -9.00 19.45
N LEU A 158 -2.26 -8.97 20.35
CA LEU A 158 -0.84 -8.91 19.97
C LEU A 158 -0.43 -10.11 19.11
N SER A 159 -1.00 -11.30 19.34
CA SER A 159 -0.71 -12.50 18.56
C SER A 159 -0.99 -12.33 17.04
N LYS A 160 -1.80 -11.36 16.66
CA LYS A 160 -2.07 -10.99 15.26
C LYS A 160 -0.98 -10.10 14.66
N ASN A 161 -0.21 -9.37 15.49
CA ASN A 161 0.80 -8.42 15.02
C ASN A 161 2.01 -9.16 14.45
N THR A 162 2.28 -8.99 13.15
CA THR A 162 3.36 -9.71 12.46
C THR A 162 4.76 -9.33 12.96
N ASN A 163 4.92 -8.15 13.56
CA ASN A 163 6.20 -7.70 14.10
C ASN A 163 6.41 -8.09 15.57
N ALA A 164 5.42 -8.71 16.22
CA ALA A 164 5.49 -9.09 17.63
C ALA A 164 6.09 -10.49 17.88
N ILE A 165 6.59 -11.16 16.86
CA ILE A 165 7.02 -12.58 16.93
C ILE A 165 8.04 -12.83 18.05
N GLU A 166 9.06 -12.00 18.17
CA GLU A 166 10.10 -12.19 19.22
C GLU A 166 9.49 -11.97 20.62
N LEU A 167 8.62 -10.97 20.79
CA LEU A 167 7.94 -10.73 22.06
C LEU A 167 7.00 -11.88 22.45
N LEU A 168 6.37 -12.53 21.46
CA LEU A 168 5.54 -13.72 21.66
C LEU A 168 6.38 -14.95 22.02
N LYS A 169 7.56 -15.13 21.42
CA LYS A 169 8.49 -16.22 21.78
C LYS A 169 8.99 -16.10 23.23
N GLU A 170 9.22 -14.88 23.70
CA GLU A 170 9.60 -14.61 25.09
C GLU A 170 8.46 -14.88 26.08
N ASN A 171 7.20 -14.96 25.62
CA ASN A 171 6.00 -15.13 26.43
C ASN A 171 5.07 -16.23 25.87
N PRO A 172 5.52 -17.48 25.72
CA PRO A 172 4.81 -18.54 25.01
C PRO A 172 3.46 -18.96 25.65
N ASP A 173 3.34 -18.79 26.95
CA ASP A 173 2.12 -19.04 27.72
C ASP A 173 0.98 -18.05 27.44
N LYS A 174 1.32 -16.89 26.86
CA LYS A 174 0.38 -15.82 26.54
C LYS A 174 -0.09 -15.80 25.07
N ILE A 175 0.44 -16.71 24.25
CA ILE A 175 0.13 -16.78 22.83
C ILE A 175 -1.34 -17.17 22.62
N ASN A 176 -2.06 -16.36 21.83
CA ASN A 176 -3.33 -16.75 21.25
C ASN A 176 -3.13 -17.49 19.92
N TRP A 177 -3.25 -18.81 19.95
CA TRP A 177 -3.00 -19.69 18.81
C TRP A 177 -3.96 -19.48 17.64
N TYR A 178 -5.21 -19.04 17.90
CA TYR A 178 -6.15 -18.69 16.85
C TYR A 178 -5.60 -17.57 15.96
N TYR A 179 -5.20 -16.44 16.56
CA TYR A 179 -4.65 -15.32 15.79
C TYR A 179 -3.24 -15.58 15.29
N LEU A 180 -2.40 -16.26 16.06
CA LEU A 180 -1.06 -16.61 15.63
C LEU A 180 -1.05 -17.47 14.38
N SER A 181 -2.01 -18.38 14.21
CA SER A 181 -2.12 -19.22 13.01
C SER A 181 -2.28 -18.42 11.72
N GLY A 182 -2.95 -17.26 11.78
CA GLY A 182 -3.08 -16.33 10.65
C GLY A 182 -1.90 -15.37 10.47
N ASN A 183 -0.95 -15.34 11.42
CA ASN A 183 0.19 -14.44 11.39
C ASN A 183 1.26 -14.96 10.42
N SER A 184 1.55 -14.21 9.34
CA SER A 184 2.45 -14.63 8.27
C SER A 184 3.89 -14.86 8.73
N ASN A 185 4.31 -14.23 9.84
CA ASN A 185 5.67 -14.38 10.37
C ASN A 185 5.79 -15.48 11.44
N ALA A 186 4.69 -16.19 11.77
CA ALA A 186 4.66 -17.18 12.84
C ALA A 186 4.95 -18.63 12.39
N ILE A 187 5.32 -18.86 11.13
CA ILE A 187 5.41 -20.21 10.53
C ILE A 187 6.31 -21.15 11.35
N GLU A 188 7.46 -20.70 11.83
CA GLU A 188 8.36 -21.54 12.61
C GLU A 188 7.76 -21.91 13.98
N ILE A 189 7.13 -20.97 14.70
CA ILE A 189 6.42 -21.25 15.94
C ILE A 189 5.28 -22.26 15.72
N LEU A 190 4.55 -22.13 14.61
CA LEU A 190 3.45 -23.03 14.27
C LEU A 190 3.94 -24.46 13.94
N LYS A 191 5.09 -24.61 13.29
CA LYS A 191 5.70 -25.93 13.04
C LYS A 191 6.12 -26.63 14.33
N GLU A 192 6.66 -25.88 15.30
CA GLU A 192 7.06 -26.42 16.59
C GLU A 192 5.86 -26.75 17.50
N ASN A 193 4.68 -26.18 17.23
CA ASN A 193 3.45 -26.33 18.02
C ASN A 193 2.26 -26.76 17.14
N PHE A 194 2.46 -27.79 16.37
CA PHE A 194 1.53 -28.22 15.32
C PHE A 194 0.12 -28.58 15.84
N ASP A 195 0.04 -29.11 17.07
CA ASP A 195 -1.21 -29.45 17.76
C ASP A 195 -2.05 -28.24 18.14
N LYS A 196 -1.47 -27.03 18.18
CA LYS A 196 -2.13 -25.78 18.56
C LYS A 196 -2.63 -24.97 17.35
N ILE A 197 -2.36 -25.42 16.13
CA ILE A 197 -2.75 -24.72 14.91
C ILE A 197 -4.27 -24.62 14.78
N ASN A 198 -4.76 -23.39 14.58
CA ASN A 198 -6.10 -23.16 14.07
C ASN A 198 -6.07 -23.16 12.53
N TRP A 199 -6.64 -24.16 11.92
CA TRP A 199 -6.58 -24.40 10.47
C TRP A 199 -7.39 -23.41 9.64
N ASP A 200 -8.46 -22.84 10.20
CA ASP A 200 -9.23 -21.79 9.55
C ASP A 200 -8.36 -20.54 9.37
N MET A 201 -7.71 -20.10 10.43
CA MET A 201 -6.81 -18.95 10.38
C MET A 201 -5.54 -19.26 9.60
N LEU A 202 -5.00 -20.49 9.68
CA LEU A 202 -3.86 -20.91 8.87
C LEU A 202 -4.16 -20.80 7.37
N SER A 203 -5.39 -21.09 6.95
CA SER A 203 -5.81 -20.97 5.55
C SER A 203 -5.75 -19.51 5.02
N THR A 204 -5.81 -18.51 5.91
CA THR A 204 -5.58 -17.10 5.55
C THR A 204 -4.10 -16.73 5.45
N ASN A 205 -3.21 -17.53 6.06
CA ASN A 205 -1.80 -17.22 6.17
C ASN A 205 -1.08 -17.44 4.84
N ILE A 206 -0.57 -16.36 4.25
CA ILE A 206 0.07 -16.39 2.93
C ILE A 206 1.37 -17.21 2.88
N ASN A 207 2.02 -17.43 4.03
CA ASN A 207 3.27 -18.18 4.13
C ASN A 207 3.04 -19.65 4.55
N ALA A 208 1.78 -20.08 4.77
CA ALA A 208 1.46 -21.43 5.25
C ALA A 208 1.14 -22.45 4.14
N ILE A 209 1.31 -22.10 2.88
CA ILE A 209 0.86 -22.94 1.74
C ILE A 209 1.44 -24.35 1.79
N ASP A 210 2.70 -24.52 2.17
CA ASP A 210 3.33 -25.85 2.23
C ASP A 210 2.76 -26.70 3.37
N ILE A 211 2.43 -26.09 4.53
CA ILE A 211 1.76 -26.80 5.63
C ILE A 211 0.35 -27.23 5.18
N LEU A 212 -0.38 -26.37 4.48
CA LEU A 212 -1.72 -26.66 3.99
C LEU A 212 -1.72 -27.78 2.94
N LYS A 213 -0.76 -27.79 2.00
CA LYS A 213 -0.60 -28.86 1.01
C LYS A 213 -0.37 -30.22 1.64
N GLN A 214 0.38 -30.28 2.74
CA GLN A 214 0.64 -31.53 3.48
C GLN A 214 -0.58 -31.99 4.29
N ASN A 215 -1.58 -31.12 4.51
CA ASN A 215 -2.76 -31.38 5.32
C ASN A 215 -4.07 -30.99 4.60
N PRO A 216 -4.36 -31.55 3.41
CA PRO A 216 -5.44 -31.09 2.54
C PRO A 216 -6.83 -31.20 3.16
N ASN A 217 -7.02 -32.18 4.08
CA ASN A 217 -8.30 -32.37 4.78
C ASN A 217 -8.59 -31.33 5.86
N LYS A 218 -7.62 -30.48 6.21
CA LYS A 218 -7.74 -29.43 7.21
C LYS A 218 -7.88 -28.02 6.62
N ILE A 219 -7.83 -27.92 5.28
CA ILE A 219 -7.94 -26.64 4.58
C ILE A 219 -9.36 -26.08 4.70
N ASN A 220 -9.47 -24.84 5.16
CA ASN A 220 -10.69 -24.05 5.01
C ASN A 220 -10.66 -23.33 3.65
N TRP A 221 -11.37 -23.90 2.66
CA TRP A 221 -11.39 -23.40 1.29
C TRP A 221 -12.03 -22.02 1.15
N TYR A 222 -12.94 -21.63 2.05
CA TYR A 222 -13.50 -20.28 2.11
C TYR A 222 -12.38 -19.25 2.30
N TYR A 223 -11.56 -19.42 3.34
CA TYR A 223 -10.44 -18.52 3.63
C TYR A 223 -9.29 -18.67 2.63
N LEU A 224 -9.00 -19.89 2.19
CA LEU A 224 -7.94 -20.12 1.21
C LEU A 224 -8.20 -19.42 -0.12
N SER A 225 -9.48 -19.27 -0.53
CA SER A 225 -9.84 -18.64 -1.81
C SER A 225 -9.39 -17.17 -1.91
N GLU A 226 -9.32 -16.45 -0.78
CA GLU A 226 -8.79 -15.07 -0.73
C GLU A 226 -7.26 -15.02 -0.59
N ASN A 227 -6.61 -16.14 -0.26
CA ASN A 227 -5.16 -16.21 -0.04
C ASN A 227 -4.40 -16.04 -1.36
N THR A 228 -3.64 -14.93 -1.47
CA THR A 228 -2.96 -14.55 -2.72
C THR A 228 -1.84 -15.51 -3.13
N ASN A 229 -1.29 -16.30 -2.21
CA ASN A 229 -0.24 -17.27 -2.50
C ASN A 229 -0.79 -18.68 -2.81
N ALA A 230 -2.11 -18.90 -2.66
CA ALA A 230 -2.74 -20.22 -2.86
C ALA A 230 -3.12 -20.53 -4.32
N ILE A 231 -2.77 -19.71 -5.30
CA ILE A 231 -3.30 -19.78 -6.68
C ILE A 231 -3.09 -21.16 -7.33
N ASN A 232 -1.93 -21.77 -7.17
CA ASN A 232 -1.68 -23.11 -7.73
C ASN A 232 -2.56 -24.18 -7.07
N LEU A 233 -2.70 -24.12 -5.73
CA LEU A 233 -3.55 -25.04 -4.99
C LEU A 233 -5.04 -24.87 -5.32
N LEU A 234 -5.47 -23.63 -5.57
CA LEU A 234 -6.84 -23.34 -6.02
C LEU A 234 -7.12 -23.85 -7.45
N LYS A 235 -6.15 -23.71 -8.37
CA LYS A 235 -6.26 -24.25 -9.74
C LYS A 235 -6.45 -25.77 -9.77
N GLU A 236 -5.80 -26.47 -8.85
CA GLU A 236 -5.90 -27.92 -8.72
C GLU A 236 -7.21 -28.38 -8.06
N ASN A 237 -7.99 -27.47 -7.46
CA ASN A 237 -9.19 -27.79 -6.66
C ASN A 237 -10.35 -26.83 -6.95
N LEU A 238 -10.69 -26.62 -8.22
CA LEU A 238 -11.72 -25.66 -8.66
C LEU A 238 -13.12 -25.94 -8.07
N ASP A 239 -13.42 -27.17 -7.73
CA ASP A 239 -14.67 -27.62 -7.11
C ASP A 239 -14.85 -27.14 -5.66
N LYS A 240 -13.73 -26.77 -4.99
CA LYS A 240 -13.71 -26.33 -3.59
C LYS A 240 -13.65 -24.80 -3.42
N ILE A 241 -13.48 -24.06 -4.51
CA ILE A 241 -13.31 -22.60 -4.47
C ILE A 241 -14.58 -21.92 -3.97
N ASN A 242 -14.41 -20.98 -3.01
CA ASN A 242 -15.40 -19.97 -2.76
C ASN A 242 -15.19 -18.78 -3.73
N TRP A 243 -16.05 -18.67 -4.73
CA TRP A 243 -15.91 -17.70 -5.82
C TRP A 243 -16.06 -16.24 -5.36
N SER A 244 -16.85 -15.98 -4.31
CA SER A 244 -16.97 -14.63 -3.74
C SER A 244 -15.64 -14.19 -3.10
N GLN A 245 -14.96 -15.06 -2.36
CA GLN A 245 -13.64 -14.76 -1.80
C GLN A 245 -12.56 -14.72 -2.90
N LEU A 246 -12.62 -15.61 -3.90
CA LEU A 246 -11.69 -15.60 -5.02
C LEU A 246 -11.76 -14.31 -5.82
N SER A 247 -12.95 -13.72 -5.97
CA SER A 247 -13.14 -12.45 -6.70
C SER A 247 -12.40 -11.26 -6.04
N LYS A 248 -12.09 -11.35 -4.74
CA LYS A 248 -11.23 -10.38 -4.04
C LYS A 248 -9.74 -10.62 -4.27
N ASN A 249 -9.36 -11.86 -4.59
CA ASN A 249 -7.97 -12.28 -4.70
C ASN A 249 -7.31 -11.63 -5.93
N ILE A 250 -6.36 -10.73 -5.70
CA ILE A 250 -5.70 -9.96 -6.76
C ILE A 250 -4.85 -10.80 -7.70
N ASN A 251 -4.43 -12.01 -7.26
CA ASN A 251 -3.63 -12.94 -8.06
C ASN A 251 -4.47 -13.97 -8.82
N ALA A 252 -5.80 -14.00 -8.60
CA ALA A 252 -6.68 -15.02 -9.19
C ALA A 252 -7.25 -14.67 -10.58
N ILE A 253 -6.77 -13.61 -11.23
CA ILE A 253 -7.33 -13.07 -12.47
C ILE A 253 -7.44 -14.11 -13.58
N SER A 254 -6.45 -15.01 -13.73
CA SER A 254 -6.52 -16.08 -14.74
C SER A 254 -7.65 -17.07 -14.46
N ILE A 255 -7.84 -17.48 -13.20
CA ILE A 255 -8.93 -18.40 -12.81
C ILE A 255 -10.29 -17.75 -13.06
N LEU A 256 -10.41 -16.45 -12.72
CA LEU A 256 -11.66 -15.69 -12.89
C LEU A 256 -12.01 -15.49 -14.36
N LYS A 257 -11.03 -15.24 -15.25
CA LYS A 257 -11.24 -15.15 -16.69
C LYS A 257 -11.80 -16.42 -17.30
N ASP A 258 -11.32 -17.58 -16.82
CA ASP A 258 -11.78 -18.88 -17.31
C ASP A 258 -13.14 -19.31 -16.71
N ASN A 259 -13.69 -18.55 -15.73
CA ASN A 259 -14.92 -18.89 -15.00
C ASN A 259 -15.79 -17.62 -14.77
N ILE A 260 -16.08 -16.88 -15.83
CA ILE A 260 -16.80 -15.60 -15.81
C ILE A 260 -18.19 -15.70 -15.16
N ASP A 261 -18.85 -16.84 -15.32
CA ASP A 261 -20.18 -17.15 -14.78
C ASP A 261 -20.22 -17.25 -13.25
N LYS A 262 -19.07 -17.48 -12.61
CA LYS A 262 -18.94 -17.68 -11.16
C LYS A 262 -18.46 -16.42 -10.40
N ILE A 263 -18.16 -15.34 -11.10
CA ILE A 263 -17.61 -14.11 -10.53
C ILE A 263 -18.63 -13.40 -9.62
N ASP A 264 -18.17 -13.03 -8.42
CA ASP A 264 -18.83 -12.03 -7.59
C ASP A 264 -18.38 -10.63 -8.07
N TRP A 265 -19.24 -9.97 -8.82
CA TRP A 265 -18.94 -8.70 -9.51
C TRP A 265 -18.76 -7.53 -8.52
N ASP A 266 -19.40 -7.56 -7.35
CA ASP A 266 -19.20 -6.56 -6.30
C ASP A 266 -17.77 -6.62 -5.76
N ASN A 267 -17.30 -7.82 -5.42
CA ASN A 267 -15.94 -8.03 -4.96
C ASN A 267 -14.91 -7.78 -6.08
N LEU A 268 -15.22 -8.19 -7.31
CA LEU A 268 -14.35 -7.95 -8.46
C LEU A 268 -14.19 -6.46 -8.76
N SER A 269 -15.24 -5.65 -8.56
CA SER A 269 -15.17 -4.20 -8.80
C SER A 269 -14.15 -3.49 -7.90
N LYS A 270 -13.83 -4.06 -6.73
CA LYS A 270 -12.76 -3.57 -5.84
C LYS A 270 -11.38 -4.13 -6.17
N ASN A 271 -11.30 -5.22 -6.94
CA ASN A 271 -10.05 -5.91 -7.23
C ASN A 271 -9.20 -5.08 -8.21
N ILE A 272 -8.02 -4.64 -7.73
CA ILE A 272 -7.15 -3.71 -8.49
C ILE A 272 -6.59 -4.31 -9.77
N ASN A 273 -6.50 -5.65 -9.87
CA ASN A 273 -5.98 -6.34 -11.04
C ASN A 273 -7.07 -6.76 -12.03
N ALA A 274 -8.36 -6.55 -11.70
CA ALA A 274 -9.48 -7.00 -12.51
C ALA A 274 -9.98 -5.98 -13.56
N ILE A 275 -9.28 -4.87 -13.75
CA ILE A 275 -9.76 -3.72 -14.55
C ILE A 275 -10.10 -4.11 -16.00
N GLU A 276 -9.39 -5.07 -16.60
CA GLU A 276 -9.65 -5.53 -17.96
C GLU A 276 -10.92 -6.41 -18.05
N ILE A 277 -11.14 -7.30 -17.05
CA ILE A 277 -12.40 -8.09 -16.98
C ILE A 277 -13.60 -7.14 -16.84
N LEU A 278 -13.45 -6.10 -16.00
CA LEU A 278 -14.50 -5.11 -15.78
C LEU A 278 -14.78 -4.30 -17.04
N ARG A 279 -13.74 -3.93 -17.82
CA ARG A 279 -13.89 -3.21 -19.09
C ARG A 279 -14.69 -4.03 -20.12
N GLU A 280 -14.46 -5.35 -20.16
CA GLU A 280 -15.14 -6.27 -21.07
C GLU A 280 -16.58 -6.59 -20.66
N ASN A 281 -16.98 -6.29 -19.40
CA ASN A 281 -18.31 -6.58 -18.85
C ASN A 281 -18.92 -5.36 -18.13
N PRO A 282 -19.09 -4.22 -18.80
CA PRO A 282 -19.48 -2.95 -18.17
C PRO A 282 -20.86 -2.95 -17.52
N GLU A 283 -21.77 -3.84 -17.95
CA GLU A 283 -23.11 -4.00 -17.40
C GLU A 283 -23.12 -4.68 -16.02
N LYS A 284 -22.06 -5.40 -15.66
CA LYS A 284 -21.92 -6.13 -14.39
C LYS A 284 -21.18 -5.34 -13.32
N ILE A 285 -20.63 -4.18 -13.65
CA ILE A 285 -19.83 -3.37 -12.74
C ILE A 285 -20.69 -2.77 -11.62
N ASN A 286 -20.24 -2.96 -10.37
CA ASN A 286 -20.70 -2.13 -9.26
C ASN A 286 -19.90 -0.80 -9.28
N TRP A 287 -20.46 0.23 -9.87
CA TRP A 287 -19.82 1.53 -10.06
C TRP A 287 -19.50 2.24 -8.74
N VAL A 288 -20.31 2.03 -7.69
CA VAL A 288 -20.06 2.58 -6.37
C VAL A 288 -18.75 2.00 -5.81
N LEU A 289 -18.60 0.68 -5.84
CA LEU A 289 -17.41 0.00 -5.34
C LEU A 289 -16.19 0.25 -6.22
N LEU A 290 -16.37 0.30 -7.54
CA LEU A 290 -15.32 0.61 -8.50
C LEU A 290 -14.71 2.00 -8.27
N SER A 291 -15.48 2.96 -7.76
CA SER A 291 -15.01 4.33 -7.52
C SER A 291 -13.80 4.41 -6.57
N SER A 292 -13.68 3.46 -5.64
CA SER A 292 -12.53 3.36 -4.73
C SER A 292 -11.33 2.62 -5.34
N ASN A 293 -11.51 1.95 -6.48
CA ASN A 293 -10.45 1.14 -7.10
C ASN A 293 -9.42 2.06 -7.79
N PRO A 294 -8.15 2.08 -7.36
CA PRO A 294 -7.12 2.94 -7.96
C PRO A 294 -6.88 2.68 -9.45
N SER A 295 -7.17 1.45 -9.92
CA SER A 295 -6.92 1.03 -11.32
C SER A 295 -7.89 1.64 -12.33
N ILE A 296 -8.92 2.39 -11.88
CA ILE A 296 -9.74 3.21 -12.78
C ILE A 296 -8.96 4.38 -13.39
N PHE A 297 -7.83 4.71 -12.80
CA PHE A 297 -6.89 5.69 -13.33
C PHE A 297 -5.75 5.02 -14.09
N THR A 298 -5.15 5.77 -15.01
CA THR A 298 -3.96 5.39 -15.76
C THR A 298 -3.06 6.60 -15.96
N TYR A 299 -1.79 6.38 -16.30
CA TYR A 299 -0.88 7.48 -16.61
C TYR A 299 -1.35 8.24 -17.85
N ASP A 300 -1.30 9.56 -17.80
CA ASP A 300 -1.50 10.43 -18.97
C ASP A 300 -0.19 10.60 -19.73
N TYR A 301 0.17 9.58 -20.51
CA TYR A 301 1.42 9.58 -21.28
C TYR A 301 1.56 10.77 -22.24
N ASN A 302 0.44 11.27 -22.80
CA ASN A 302 0.48 12.41 -23.69
C ASN A 302 0.83 13.70 -22.94
N TYR A 303 0.23 13.89 -21.76
CA TYR A 303 0.58 15.01 -20.89
C TYR A 303 2.03 14.89 -20.42
N MET A 304 2.47 13.70 -19.99
CA MET A 304 3.85 13.44 -19.56
C MET A 304 4.85 13.73 -20.66
N LYS A 305 4.58 13.31 -21.90
CA LYS A 305 5.45 13.58 -23.05
C LYS A 305 5.55 15.08 -23.32
N ASN A 306 4.44 15.80 -23.29
CA ASN A 306 4.38 17.22 -23.61
C ASN A 306 4.95 18.11 -22.50
N SER A 307 4.67 17.79 -21.22
CA SER A 307 5.17 18.56 -20.07
C SER A 307 6.65 18.37 -19.77
N ASN A 308 7.25 17.26 -20.23
CA ASN A 308 8.66 16.95 -19.98
C ASN A 308 9.59 17.35 -21.14
N ILE A 309 9.08 17.92 -22.24
CA ILE A 309 9.92 18.33 -23.37
C ILE A 309 10.95 19.37 -22.90
N ASP A 310 10.50 20.45 -22.26
CA ASP A 310 11.38 21.53 -21.80
C ASP A 310 12.37 21.04 -20.73
N LEU A 311 11.90 20.21 -19.77
CA LEU A 311 12.75 19.61 -18.74
C LEU A 311 13.78 18.65 -19.33
N LYS A 312 13.39 17.86 -20.33
CA LYS A 312 14.29 16.95 -21.04
C LYS A 312 15.37 17.73 -21.79
N GLU A 313 15.00 18.79 -22.49
CA GLU A 313 15.94 19.68 -23.19
C GLU A 313 16.88 20.37 -22.19
N GLU A 314 16.38 20.85 -21.06
CA GLU A 314 17.20 21.47 -20.02
C GLU A 314 18.17 20.46 -19.36
N ILE A 315 17.74 19.22 -19.10
CA ILE A 315 18.60 18.16 -18.57
C ILE A 315 19.67 17.78 -19.58
N ILE A 316 19.31 17.60 -20.85
CA ILE A 316 20.25 17.30 -21.92
C ILE A 316 21.28 18.45 -22.09
N ALA A 317 20.81 19.69 -22.13
CA ALA A 317 21.67 20.86 -22.25
C ALA A 317 22.65 20.99 -21.06
N LYS A 318 22.19 20.68 -19.83
CA LYS A 318 23.05 20.68 -18.63
C LYS A 318 23.99 19.47 -18.59
N ALA A 319 23.53 18.29 -18.96
CA ALA A 319 24.31 17.06 -18.96
C ALA A 319 25.43 17.10 -20.02
N LEU A 320 25.11 17.57 -21.24
CA LEU A 320 26.01 17.66 -22.37
C LEU A 320 26.70 19.03 -22.49
N HIS A 321 26.61 19.88 -21.47
CA HIS A 321 27.26 21.21 -21.50
C HIS A 321 28.78 21.03 -21.65
N PRO A 322 29.44 21.65 -22.66
CA PRO A 322 30.86 21.44 -22.98
C PRO A 322 31.77 21.59 -21.75
N LYS A 323 31.59 22.64 -20.93
CA LYS A 323 32.38 22.83 -19.69
C LYS A 323 32.26 21.67 -18.69
N ARG A 324 31.12 20.98 -18.66
CA ARG A 324 30.95 19.81 -17.81
C ARG A 324 31.64 18.59 -18.38
N ILE A 325 31.49 18.37 -19.69
CA ILE A 325 32.13 17.25 -20.39
C ILE A 325 33.65 17.38 -20.30
N PHE A 326 34.21 18.54 -20.62
CA PHE A 326 35.66 18.78 -20.50
C PHE A 326 36.18 18.55 -19.08
N ARG A 327 35.47 19.01 -18.05
CA ARG A 327 35.84 18.74 -16.65
C ARG A 327 35.79 17.25 -16.31
N LEU A 328 34.81 16.52 -16.81
CA LEU A 328 34.69 15.07 -16.58
C LEU A 328 35.81 14.31 -17.30
N ILE A 329 36.19 14.73 -18.54
CA ILE A 329 37.33 14.19 -19.29
C ILE A 329 38.62 14.40 -18.51
N GLU A 330 38.84 15.62 -17.97
CA GLU A 330 40.04 15.92 -17.16
C GLU A 330 40.07 15.08 -15.85
N GLU A 331 38.90 14.79 -15.25
CA GLU A 331 38.82 14.09 -13.98
C GLU A 331 38.85 12.57 -14.10
N TYR A 332 38.27 11.99 -15.16
CA TYR A 332 38.07 10.55 -15.33
C TYR A 332 38.71 9.93 -16.55
N GLY A 333 39.18 10.72 -17.49
CA GLY A 333 39.77 10.28 -18.77
C GLY A 333 38.80 10.29 -19.95
N GLU A 334 39.35 10.44 -21.15
CA GLU A 334 38.56 10.60 -22.37
C GLU A 334 37.80 9.31 -22.75
N GLU A 335 38.45 8.14 -22.67
CA GLU A 335 37.85 6.85 -23.00
C GLU A 335 36.67 6.52 -22.10
N GLU A 336 36.79 6.73 -20.78
CA GLU A 336 35.73 6.41 -19.81
C GLU A 336 34.48 7.31 -19.95
N ILE A 337 34.67 8.53 -20.43
CA ILE A 337 33.56 9.47 -20.70
C ILE A 337 32.90 9.20 -22.04
N TYR A 338 33.64 8.79 -23.07
CA TYR A 338 33.09 8.41 -24.37
C TYR A 338 32.23 7.16 -24.28
N ASP A 339 32.66 6.12 -23.55
CA ASP A 339 31.87 4.89 -23.29
C ASP A 339 30.54 5.16 -22.55
N ILE A 340 30.52 6.16 -21.67
CA ILE A 340 29.29 6.47 -20.87
C ILE A 340 28.31 7.35 -21.66
N TYR A 341 28.77 8.20 -22.56
CA TYR A 341 27.92 9.24 -23.17
C TYR A 341 27.67 9.05 -24.67
N LEU A 342 28.44 8.20 -25.37
CA LEU A 342 28.42 8.08 -26.84
C LEU A 342 28.27 6.64 -27.36
N ASP A 343 28.31 5.59 -26.53
CA ASP A 343 27.90 4.25 -26.93
C ASP A 343 26.38 4.11 -26.85
N ASP A 344 25.76 3.98 -28.03
CA ASP A 344 24.34 3.68 -28.23
C ASP A 344 24.01 2.21 -27.90
#